data_3c2cd82b4af6677af807bb65ac4fc890
#
_entry.id   3c2cd82b4af6677af807bb65ac4fc890
#
_cell.length_a   1.000
_cell.length_b   1.000
_cell.length_c   1.000
_cell.angle_alpha   90.00
_cell.angle_beta   90.00
_cell.angle_gamma   90.00
#
_symmetry.space_group_name_H-M   'P 1'
#
loop_
_entity.id
_entity.type
_entity.pdbx_description
1 polymer ?
#
loop_
_entity_poly.entity_id
_entity_poly.type
_entity_poly.pdbx_seq_one_letter_code
_entity_poly.pdbx_strand_id
1 'polypeptide(L)'
;MEHQIAKHLNWYYYGMMVLAIIAATLPSYLISNELLIPIDSMSTLGKTIQYVVIFDALITIPFGLYGFKRACTRLLRSAEATDQPLTDEHYHRYQNYAIARILLVSNSMVLGIAAFYLLGCHQSMLWIAAIGAIGWYFTKPTARKIQMELTKSQNAEETY
;
A
#
# COMPACT_ATOMS: atom_id res chain seq x y z
N MET A 1 2.84 -2.58 -23.86
CA MET A 1 2.45 -1.53 -22.92
C MET A 1 2.45 -2.03 -21.47
N GLU A 2 1.80 -3.13 -21.15
CA GLU A 2 1.70 -3.73 -19.80
C GLU A 2 3.05 -3.97 -19.12
N HIS A 3 4.06 -4.40 -19.87
CA HIS A 3 5.40 -4.64 -19.35
C HIS A 3 6.12 -3.35 -18.90
N GLN A 4 5.88 -2.24 -19.60
CA GLN A 4 6.43 -0.94 -19.21
C GLN A 4 5.74 -0.42 -17.95
N ILE A 5 4.42 -0.57 -17.85
CA ILE A 5 3.65 -0.22 -16.66
C ILE A 5 4.11 -1.06 -15.46
N ALA A 6 4.27 -2.37 -15.63
CA ALA A 6 4.78 -3.23 -14.57
C ALA A 6 6.18 -2.80 -14.10
N LYS A 7 7.07 -2.42 -15.01
CA LYS A 7 8.42 -1.93 -14.67
C LYS A 7 8.36 -0.62 -13.87
N HIS A 8 7.49 0.30 -14.26
CA HIS A 8 7.32 1.57 -13.56
C HIS A 8 6.70 1.37 -12.16
N LEU A 9 5.67 0.54 -12.05
CA LEU A 9 5.05 0.20 -10.77
C LEU A 9 6.01 -0.54 -9.82
N ASN A 10 6.91 -1.37 -10.35
CA ASN A 10 7.94 -2.04 -9.55
C ASN A 10 8.89 -1.04 -8.88
N TRP A 11 9.17 0.11 -9.51
CA TRP A 11 9.97 1.16 -8.89
C TRP A 11 9.33 1.68 -7.60
N TYR A 12 8.03 1.98 -7.62
CA TYR A 12 7.31 2.39 -6.40
C TYR A 12 7.24 1.27 -5.38
N TYR A 13 7.01 0.03 -5.82
CA TYR A 13 6.94 -1.14 -4.96
C TYR A 13 8.24 -1.36 -4.19
N TYR A 14 9.38 -1.35 -4.87
CA TYR A 14 10.69 -1.50 -4.22
C TYR A 14 11.11 -0.24 -3.48
N GLY A 15 10.72 0.93 -3.93
CA GLY A 15 10.93 2.19 -3.20
C GLY A 15 10.30 2.17 -1.81
N MET A 16 9.07 1.65 -1.70
CA MET A 16 8.41 1.48 -0.40
C MET A 16 9.10 0.42 0.48
N MET A 17 9.70 -0.60 -0.11
CA MET A 17 10.52 -1.57 0.64
C MET A 17 11.78 -0.90 1.23
N VAL A 18 12.47 -0.08 0.44
CA VAL A 18 13.62 0.68 0.93
C VAL A 18 13.21 1.63 2.05
N LEU A 19 12.07 2.31 1.91
CA LEU A 19 11.54 3.19 2.94
C LEU A 19 11.22 2.42 4.24
N ALA A 20 10.67 1.21 4.15
CA ALA A 20 10.43 0.36 5.31
C ALA A 20 11.73 -0.08 6.00
N ILE A 21 12.79 -0.38 5.24
CA ILE A 21 14.11 -0.68 5.79
C ILE A 21 14.68 0.54 6.52
N ILE A 22 14.57 1.73 5.93
CA ILE A 22 15.00 2.99 6.58
C ILE A 22 14.19 3.22 7.87
N ALA A 23 12.87 3.01 7.83
CA ALA A 23 12.00 3.15 9.00
C ALA A 23 12.34 2.16 10.13
N ALA A 24 12.93 1.03 9.82
CA ALA A 24 13.42 0.05 10.81
C ALA A 24 14.83 0.41 11.31
N THR A 25 15.75 0.75 10.40
CA THR A 25 17.16 0.92 10.75
C THR A 25 17.45 2.26 11.40
N LEU A 26 16.85 3.36 10.92
CA LEU A 26 17.13 4.69 11.42
C LEU A 26 16.72 4.88 12.90
N PRO A 27 15.49 4.57 13.34
CA PRO A 27 15.14 4.67 14.75
C PRO A 27 15.94 3.72 15.63
N SER A 28 16.18 2.49 15.16
CA SER A 28 17.02 1.52 15.90
C SER A 28 18.43 2.06 16.14
N TYR A 29 19.05 2.66 15.12
CA TYR A 29 20.36 3.27 15.23
C TYR A 29 20.37 4.47 16.20
N LEU A 30 19.37 5.35 16.12
CA LEU A 30 19.24 6.52 16.98
C LEU A 30 19.04 6.13 18.45
N ILE A 31 18.25 5.10 18.71
CA ILE A 31 18.02 4.59 20.06
C ILE A 31 19.30 3.93 20.61
N SER A 32 19.99 3.12 19.81
CA SER A 32 21.23 2.45 20.23
C SER A 32 22.37 3.42 20.55
N ASN A 33 22.36 4.61 19.99
CA ASN A 33 23.34 5.66 20.26
C ASN A 33 22.84 6.71 21.27
N GLU A 34 21.74 6.43 21.97
CA GLU A 34 21.12 7.33 22.97
C GLU A 34 20.71 8.71 22.40
N LEU A 35 20.63 8.85 21.07
CA LEU A 35 20.20 10.07 20.39
C LEU A 35 18.69 10.25 20.38
N LEU A 36 17.94 9.17 20.60
CA LEU A 36 16.49 9.15 20.69
C LEU A 36 16.05 8.33 21.89
N ILE A 37 15.28 8.93 22.77
CA ILE A 37 14.67 8.24 23.91
C ILE A 37 13.30 7.71 23.45
N PRO A 38 13.03 6.39 23.58
CA PRO A 38 11.72 5.85 23.26
C PRO A 38 10.62 6.50 24.07
N ILE A 39 9.48 6.76 23.44
CA ILE A 39 8.32 7.32 24.10
C ILE A 39 7.65 6.21 24.90
N ASP A 40 7.32 6.50 26.17
CA ASP A 40 6.54 5.57 26.97
C ASP A 40 5.18 5.30 26.32
N SER A 41 4.93 4.04 26.00
CA SER A 41 3.69 3.59 25.35
C SER A 41 2.44 3.85 26.20
N MET A 42 2.59 3.96 27.53
CA MET A 42 1.49 4.25 28.46
C MET A 42 1.23 5.74 28.62
N SER A 43 2.14 6.60 28.18
CA SER A 43 1.94 8.06 28.19
C SER A 43 0.80 8.46 27.25
N THR A 44 0.23 9.65 27.48
CA THR A 44 -0.81 10.21 26.61
C THR A 44 -0.33 10.31 25.17
N LEU A 45 0.92 10.74 24.95
CA LEU A 45 1.52 10.85 23.63
C LEU A 45 1.68 9.45 22.99
N GLY A 46 2.17 8.46 23.72
CA GLY A 46 2.34 7.09 23.25
C GLY A 46 1.02 6.47 22.82
N LYS A 47 -0.04 6.62 23.62
CA LYS A 47 -1.40 6.17 23.28
C LYS A 47 -1.94 6.88 22.03
N THR A 48 -1.72 8.17 21.92
CA THR A 48 -2.16 8.93 20.73
C THR A 48 -1.50 8.41 19.46
N ILE A 49 -0.19 8.17 19.48
CA ILE A 49 0.53 7.58 18.34
C ILE A 49 -0.04 6.19 18.00
N GLN A 50 -0.29 5.34 19.00
CA GLN A 50 -0.89 4.03 18.78
C GLN A 50 -2.23 4.12 18.08
N TYR A 51 -3.14 4.97 18.58
CA TYR A 51 -4.48 5.15 17.98
C TYR A 51 -4.40 5.69 16.56
N VAL A 52 -3.53 6.66 16.29
CA VAL A 52 -3.34 7.23 14.95
C VAL A 52 -2.87 6.15 13.97
N VAL A 53 -1.87 5.34 14.34
CA VAL A 53 -1.34 4.28 13.47
C VAL A 53 -2.35 3.16 13.26
N ILE A 54 -3.11 2.77 14.30
CA ILE A 54 -4.19 1.78 14.17
C ILE A 54 -5.27 2.30 13.24
N PHE A 55 -5.71 3.55 13.43
CA PHE A 55 -6.75 4.17 12.62
C PHE A 55 -6.33 4.33 11.15
N ASP A 56 -5.07 4.75 10.93
CA ASP A 56 -4.49 4.78 9.58
C ASP A 56 -4.58 3.40 8.91
N ALA A 57 -4.12 2.34 9.58
CA ALA A 57 -4.14 1.00 9.03
C ALA A 57 -5.57 0.50 8.72
N LEU A 58 -6.53 0.77 9.61
CA LEU A 58 -7.93 0.40 9.43
C LEU A 58 -8.57 1.08 8.21
N ILE A 59 -8.13 2.26 7.84
CA ILE A 59 -8.65 3.00 6.69
C ILE A 59 -7.84 2.67 5.44
N THR A 60 -6.52 2.78 5.48
CA THR A 60 -5.67 2.72 4.29
C THR A 60 -5.62 1.34 3.66
N ILE A 61 -5.62 0.26 4.46
CA ILE A 61 -5.56 -1.11 3.93
C ILE A 61 -6.86 -1.47 3.18
N PRO A 62 -8.07 -1.37 3.79
CA PRO A 62 -9.30 -1.65 3.06
C PRO A 62 -9.52 -0.71 1.88
N PHE A 63 -9.25 0.59 2.07
CA PHE A 63 -9.42 1.58 1.01
C PHE A 63 -8.47 1.32 -0.17
N GLY A 64 -7.22 0.95 0.09
CA GLY A 64 -6.26 0.58 -0.94
C GLY A 64 -6.68 -0.66 -1.72
N LEU A 65 -7.24 -1.67 -1.07
CA LEU A 65 -7.65 -2.93 -1.70
C LEU A 65 -9.01 -2.81 -2.42
N TYR A 66 -10.05 -2.34 -1.71
CA TYR A 66 -11.41 -2.23 -2.27
C TYR A 66 -11.56 -1.04 -3.20
N GLY A 67 -10.97 0.10 -2.86
CA GLY A 67 -10.99 1.31 -3.68
C GLY A 67 -10.36 1.09 -5.04
N PHE A 68 -9.22 0.40 -5.07
CA PHE A 68 -8.56 0.02 -6.31
C PHE A 68 -9.45 -0.88 -7.18
N LYS A 69 -10.04 -1.96 -6.62
CA LYS A 69 -10.94 -2.85 -7.36
C LYS A 69 -12.10 -2.06 -7.97
N ARG A 70 -12.76 -1.21 -7.19
CA ARG A 70 -13.87 -0.39 -7.65
C ARG A 70 -13.46 0.62 -8.72
N ALA A 71 -12.28 1.23 -8.60
CA ALA A 71 -11.74 2.17 -9.58
C ALA A 71 -11.43 1.47 -10.91
N CYS A 72 -10.80 0.29 -10.89
CA CYS A 72 -10.55 -0.52 -12.08
C CYS A 72 -11.86 -0.92 -12.78
N THR A 73 -12.87 -1.40 -12.04
CA THR A 73 -14.17 -1.75 -12.61
C THR A 73 -14.84 -0.54 -13.29
N ARG A 74 -14.79 0.64 -12.68
CA ARG A 74 -15.35 1.86 -13.30
C ARG A 74 -14.60 2.26 -14.56
N LEU A 75 -13.27 2.15 -14.56
CA LEU A 75 -12.43 2.48 -15.70
C LEU A 75 -12.77 1.58 -16.90
N LEU A 76 -12.95 0.28 -16.67
CA LEU A 76 -13.29 -0.67 -17.71
C LEU A 76 -14.71 -0.48 -18.25
N ARG A 77 -15.69 -0.22 -17.38
CA ARG A 77 -17.04 0.14 -17.82
C ARG A 77 -17.08 1.39 -18.70
N SER A 78 -16.23 2.37 -18.41
CA SER A 78 -16.16 3.58 -19.26
C SER A 78 -15.57 3.27 -20.63
N ALA A 79 -14.63 2.33 -20.74
CA ALA A 79 -14.07 1.89 -22.02
C ALA A 79 -15.08 1.07 -22.83
N GLU A 80 -15.82 0.14 -22.20
CA GLU A 80 -16.87 -0.66 -22.83
C GLU A 80 -18.04 0.19 -23.33
N ALA A 81 -18.47 1.19 -22.56
CA ALA A 81 -19.56 2.10 -22.97
C ALA A 81 -19.23 2.92 -24.23
N THR A 82 -17.96 3.04 -24.58
CA THR A 82 -17.49 3.80 -25.76
C THR A 82 -17.20 2.88 -26.96
N ASP A 83 -17.32 1.55 -26.79
CA ASP A 83 -16.99 0.52 -27.81
C ASP A 83 -15.61 0.72 -28.43
N GLN A 84 -14.66 1.24 -27.64
CA GLN A 84 -13.31 1.55 -28.05
C GLN A 84 -12.30 0.63 -27.34
N PRO A 85 -11.24 0.19 -28.04
CA PRO A 85 -10.16 -0.53 -27.40
C PRO A 85 -9.52 0.34 -26.29
N LEU A 86 -8.96 -0.30 -25.27
CA LEU A 86 -8.26 0.40 -24.18
C LEU A 86 -7.23 1.38 -24.73
N THR A 87 -7.48 2.66 -24.54
CA THR A 87 -6.62 3.76 -24.99
C THR A 87 -5.47 3.98 -24.01
N ASP A 88 -4.43 4.66 -24.45
CA ASP A 88 -3.28 5.02 -23.58
C ASP A 88 -3.72 5.76 -22.31
N GLU A 89 -4.77 6.57 -22.41
CA GLU A 89 -5.35 7.27 -21.26
C GLU A 89 -5.89 6.29 -20.19
N HIS A 90 -6.51 5.19 -20.60
CA HIS A 90 -7.01 4.17 -19.67
C HIS A 90 -5.84 3.47 -18.94
N TYR A 91 -4.76 3.20 -19.65
CA TYR A 91 -3.55 2.64 -19.05
C TYR A 91 -2.87 3.60 -18.05
N HIS A 92 -2.83 4.89 -18.34
CA HIS A 92 -2.32 5.90 -17.41
C HIS A 92 -3.20 6.02 -16.15
N ARG A 93 -4.51 6.01 -16.29
CA ARG A 93 -5.43 6.03 -15.14
C ARG A 93 -5.29 4.77 -14.28
N TYR A 94 -5.18 3.59 -14.91
CA TYR A 94 -4.89 2.34 -14.20
C TYR A 94 -3.59 2.43 -13.41
N GLN A 95 -2.54 2.92 -14.04
CA GLN A 95 -1.23 3.10 -13.40
C GLN A 95 -1.30 3.99 -12.16
N ASN A 96 -2.01 5.12 -12.25
CA ASN A 96 -2.19 6.02 -11.11
C ASN A 96 -2.95 5.35 -9.96
N TYR A 97 -3.99 4.58 -10.24
CA TYR A 97 -4.71 3.82 -9.23
C TYR A 97 -3.85 2.72 -8.59
N ALA A 98 -3.02 2.05 -9.40
CA ALA A 98 -2.10 1.03 -8.91
C ALA A 98 -1.00 1.63 -8.02
N ILE A 99 -0.44 2.80 -8.36
CA ILE A 99 0.50 3.55 -7.52
C ILE A 99 -0.17 3.93 -6.19
N ALA A 100 -1.37 4.52 -6.24
CA ALA A 100 -2.11 4.90 -5.04
C ALA A 100 -2.35 3.68 -4.13
N ARG A 101 -2.72 2.52 -4.69
CA ARG A 101 -2.87 1.27 -3.93
C ARG A 101 -1.57 0.85 -3.24
N ILE A 102 -0.45 0.85 -3.98
CA ILE A 102 0.86 0.48 -3.41
C ILE A 102 1.21 1.43 -2.26
N LEU A 103 1.08 2.73 -2.46
CA LEU A 103 1.42 3.74 -1.46
C LEU A 103 0.53 3.63 -0.22
N LEU A 104 -0.78 3.52 -0.38
CA LEU A 104 -1.73 3.43 0.74
C LEU A 104 -1.48 2.18 1.59
N VAL A 105 -1.34 1.02 0.97
CA VAL A 105 -1.16 -0.23 1.71
C VAL A 105 0.23 -0.29 2.37
N SER A 106 1.27 0.22 1.69
CA SER A 106 2.63 0.22 2.26
C SER A 106 2.78 1.24 3.39
N ASN A 107 1.99 2.32 3.40
CA ASN A 107 2.04 3.34 4.44
C ASN A 107 1.85 2.73 5.83
N SER A 108 0.86 1.86 6.00
CA SER A 108 0.61 1.17 7.27
C SER A 108 1.79 0.31 7.73
N MET A 109 2.50 -0.34 6.81
CA MET A 109 3.71 -1.10 7.12
C MET A 109 4.82 -0.17 7.65
N VAL A 110 5.09 0.92 6.93
CA VAL A 110 6.14 1.88 7.30
C VAL A 110 5.84 2.54 8.63
N LEU A 111 4.60 3.03 8.82
CA LEU A 111 4.17 3.66 10.07
C LEU A 111 4.19 2.67 11.24
N GLY A 112 3.75 1.44 11.03
CA GLY A 112 3.79 0.39 12.04
C GLY A 112 5.22 0.08 12.50
N ILE A 113 6.18 -0.03 11.57
CA ILE A 113 7.59 -0.24 11.88
C ILE A 113 8.17 0.98 12.64
N ALA A 114 7.94 2.18 12.16
CA ALA A 114 8.43 3.40 12.82
C ALA A 114 7.87 3.52 14.24
N ALA A 115 6.56 3.34 14.41
CA ALA A 115 5.90 3.39 15.70
C ALA A 115 6.36 2.29 16.65
N PHE A 116 6.68 1.09 16.13
CA PHE A 116 7.24 -0.01 16.93
C PHE A 116 8.51 0.43 17.67
N TYR A 117 9.46 1.02 16.96
CA TYR A 117 10.70 1.49 17.57
C TYR A 117 10.50 2.73 18.45
N LEU A 118 9.70 3.70 17.98
CA LEU A 118 9.43 4.93 18.73
C LEU A 118 8.75 4.68 20.08
N LEU A 119 7.94 3.62 20.18
CA LEU A 119 7.22 3.24 21.41
C LEU A 119 7.94 2.15 22.22
N GLY A 120 9.26 2.05 22.11
CA GLY A 120 10.05 1.10 22.89
C GLY A 120 9.74 -0.36 22.55
N CYS A 121 9.63 -0.70 21.28
CA CYS A 121 9.33 -2.04 20.78
C CYS A 121 7.93 -2.55 21.18
N HIS A 122 6.94 -1.70 21.15
CA HIS A 122 5.56 -2.05 21.54
C HIS A 122 4.91 -3.06 20.57
N GLN A 123 4.58 -4.24 21.06
CA GLN A 123 4.15 -5.40 20.28
C GLN A 123 2.95 -5.15 19.35
N SER A 124 1.99 -4.32 19.75
CA SER A 124 0.82 -4.00 18.91
C SER A 124 1.19 -3.36 17.59
N MET A 125 2.24 -2.54 17.57
CA MET A 125 2.73 -1.85 16.36
C MET A 125 3.38 -2.85 15.40
N LEU A 126 4.04 -3.89 15.92
CA LEU A 126 4.58 -4.95 15.11
C LEU A 126 3.49 -5.72 14.35
N TRP A 127 2.34 -5.97 14.97
CA TRP A 127 1.21 -6.61 14.30
C TRP A 127 0.65 -5.76 13.17
N ILE A 128 0.56 -4.45 13.35
CA ILE A 128 0.13 -3.53 12.29
C ILE A 128 1.13 -3.53 11.14
N ALA A 129 2.43 -3.48 11.44
CA ALA A 129 3.47 -3.58 10.44
C ALA A 129 3.39 -4.90 9.66
N ALA A 130 3.13 -6.03 10.34
CA ALA A 130 2.98 -7.34 9.71
C ALA A 130 1.75 -7.40 8.79
N ILE A 131 0.60 -6.87 9.22
CA ILE A 131 -0.62 -6.79 8.40
C ILE A 131 -0.36 -5.92 7.17
N GLY A 132 0.29 -4.76 7.35
CA GLY A 132 0.68 -3.89 6.26
C GLY A 132 1.64 -4.56 5.27
N ALA A 133 2.61 -5.33 5.77
CA ALA A 133 3.56 -6.09 4.94
C ALA A 133 2.87 -7.19 4.13
N ILE A 134 1.92 -7.91 4.72
CA ILE A 134 1.09 -8.90 4.03
C ILE A 134 0.29 -8.21 2.92
N GLY A 135 -0.39 -7.10 3.26
CA GLY A 135 -1.13 -6.30 2.28
C GLY A 135 -0.23 -5.83 1.13
N TRP A 136 0.95 -5.29 1.45
CA TRP A 136 1.94 -4.85 0.47
C TRP A 136 2.41 -6.00 -0.43
N TYR A 137 2.68 -7.18 0.10
CA TYR A 137 3.04 -8.36 -0.69
C TYR A 137 1.99 -8.67 -1.76
N PHE A 138 0.71 -8.59 -1.41
CA PHE A 138 -0.39 -8.80 -2.35
C PHE A 138 -0.54 -7.69 -3.40
N THR A 139 0.06 -6.51 -3.21
CA THR A 139 0.02 -5.43 -4.21
C THR A 139 1.10 -5.55 -5.28
N LYS A 140 2.01 -6.56 -5.21
CA LYS A 140 3.11 -6.73 -6.15
C LYS A 140 2.64 -6.66 -7.60
N PRO A 141 3.13 -5.70 -8.39
CA PRO A 141 2.74 -5.54 -9.78
C PRO A 141 3.49 -6.56 -10.66
N THR A 142 2.74 -7.37 -11.40
CA THR A 142 3.27 -8.31 -12.38
C THR A 142 2.51 -8.11 -13.68
N ALA A 143 3.17 -8.17 -14.84
CA ALA A 143 2.52 -8.00 -16.15
C ALA A 143 1.30 -8.93 -16.30
N ARG A 144 1.45 -10.21 -15.92
CA ARG A 144 0.34 -11.18 -15.91
C ARG A 144 -0.84 -10.76 -15.02
N LYS A 145 -0.56 -10.16 -13.87
CA LYS A 145 -1.62 -9.69 -12.94
C LYS A 145 -2.34 -8.48 -13.51
N ILE A 146 -1.59 -7.54 -14.11
CA ILE A 146 -2.15 -6.38 -14.79
C ILE A 146 -3.08 -6.82 -15.92
N GLN A 147 -2.63 -7.76 -16.74
CA GLN A 147 -3.43 -8.34 -17.80
C GLN A 147 -4.69 -9.02 -17.25
N MET A 148 -4.56 -9.85 -16.21
CA MET A 148 -5.72 -10.49 -15.58
C MET A 148 -6.69 -9.49 -14.94
N GLU A 149 -6.20 -8.42 -14.32
CA GLU A 149 -7.05 -7.39 -13.73
C GLU A 149 -7.82 -6.60 -14.80
N LEU A 150 -7.21 -6.39 -15.99
CA LEU A 150 -7.85 -5.75 -17.14
C LEU A 150 -8.81 -6.68 -17.90
N THR A 151 -8.49 -7.98 -18.03
CA THR A 151 -9.32 -8.96 -18.77
C THR A 151 -10.45 -9.53 -17.91
N LYS A 152 -10.22 -9.78 -16.60
CA LYS A 152 -11.19 -10.43 -15.72
C LYS A 152 -12.41 -9.55 -15.42
N SER A 153 -12.29 -8.26 -15.58
CA SER A 153 -13.41 -7.34 -15.46
C SER A 153 -14.36 -7.43 -16.67
N GLN A 154 -13.88 -7.81 -17.84
CA GLN A 154 -14.71 -8.05 -19.03
C GLN A 154 -15.60 -9.30 -18.84
N ASN A 155 -15.09 -10.36 -18.21
CA ASN A 155 -15.84 -11.62 -18.05
C ASN A 155 -16.80 -11.63 -16.83
N ALA A 156 -16.75 -10.65 -15.95
CA ALA A 156 -17.59 -10.62 -14.75
C ALA A 156 -19.05 -10.16 -15.05
N GLU A 157 -19.33 -9.64 -16.22
CA GLU A 157 -20.68 -9.21 -16.65
C GLU A 157 -21.45 -10.27 -17.46
N GLU A 158 -20.81 -11.34 -17.93
CA GLU A 158 -21.54 -12.44 -18.60
C GLU A 158 -22.29 -13.38 -17.64
N THR A 159 -22.22 -13.14 -16.32
CA THR A 159 -22.78 -14.06 -15.32
C THR A 159 -23.94 -13.45 -14.48
N TYR A 160 -24.52 -12.32 -14.91
CA TYR A 160 -25.72 -11.75 -14.28
C TYR A 160 -26.83 -11.44 -15.28
#